data_a59404d2ea0cf13875e777775993ab34
#
_entry.id   a59404d2ea0cf13875e777775993ab34
#
_cell.length_a   1.000
_cell.length_b   1.000
_cell.length_c   1.000
_cell.angle_alpha   90.00
_cell.angle_beta   90.00
_cell.angle_gamma   90.00
#
_symmetry.space_group_name_H-M   'P 1'
#
loop_
_entity.id
_entity.type
_entity.pdbx_description
1 polymer ?
#
loop_
_entity_poly.entity_id
_entity_poly.type
_entity_poly.pdbx_seq_one_letter_code
_entity_poly.pdbx_strand_id
1 'polypeptide(L)'
;VVVHVLTEKGRGYGPASSHPERFHGTGPFDIQSGRPLAAKIAPTYTNHFSSAICSLAEKNRKVVAITAAMPDGTGLNRFRKKFPERFFDVGIAEEHAVTFAAGLALGGMIPVFAVYSSFLQRGIDQILHDVCMQDLHVIFAIDRAGFVGADGETHHGCFDLSYLSMIPNMTVMAPKNGKELEEMLKFAVEELDGPCAIRYPKGPACTDMEECHKPLKMGRSEVITPGSEIAVLGVGSMVSVCQKICEEIRDHRIARATFVNVRFVKPLDTGLLDRLSQNH
;
A
#
# COMPACT_ATOMS: atom_id res chain seq x y z
N VAL A 1 20.16 -38.16 -4.74
CA VAL A 1 20.64 -37.57 -5.99
C VAL A 1 20.21 -36.12 -6.03
N VAL A 2 21.16 -35.21 -6.26
CA VAL A 2 20.88 -33.77 -6.46
C VAL A 2 20.97 -33.51 -7.97
N VAL A 3 19.94 -32.88 -8.54
CA VAL A 3 19.93 -32.45 -9.94
C VAL A 3 19.95 -30.92 -9.97
N HIS A 4 21.05 -30.35 -10.45
CA HIS A 4 21.19 -28.91 -10.62
C HIS A 4 20.84 -28.55 -12.07
N VAL A 5 19.72 -27.83 -12.26
CA VAL A 5 19.25 -27.38 -13.57
C VAL A 5 19.58 -25.90 -13.75
N LEU A 6 20.36 -25.60 -14.79
CA LEU A 6 20.66 -24.23 -15.20
C LEU A 6 19.64 -23.76 -16.23
N THR A 7 18.96 -22.67 -15.95
CA THR A 7 17.95 -22.07 -16.83
C THR A 7 18.27 -20.62 -17.12
N GLU A 8 17.76 -20.13 -18.26
CA GLU A 8 17.81 -18.72 -18.64
C GLU A 8 16.38 -18.20 -18.77
N LYS A 9 16.00 -17.25 -17.91
CA LYS A 9 14.66 -16.67 -17.93
C LYS A 9 14.43 -15.88 -19.23
N GLY A 10 13.36 -16.20 -19.96
CA GLY A 10 13.06 -15.56 -21.25
C GLY A 10 13.73 -16.20 -22.46
N ARG A 11 14.43 -17.33 -22.30
CA ARG A 11 15.10 -18.05 -23.41
C ARG A 11 14.13 -18.37 -24.53
N GLY A 12 14.57 -18.11 -25.76
CA GLY A 12 13.77 -18.32 -26.97
C GLY A 12 13.01 -17.08 -27.45
N TYR A 13 13.02 -16.00 -26.66
CA TYR A 13 12.43 -14.72 -27.05
C TYR A 13 13.34 -13.55 -26.64
N GLY A 14 14.01 -12.92 -27.64
CA GLY A 14 15.02 -11.89 -27.40
C GLY A 14 14.61 -10.76 -26.46
N PRO A 15 13.43 -10.14 -26.62
CA PRO A 15 12.97 -9.10 -25.70
C PRO A 15 12.82 -9.58 -24.24
N ALA A 16 12.43 -10.84 -24.03
CA ALA A 16 12.29 -11.40 -22.69
C ALA A 16 13.64 -11.78 -22.07
N SER A 17 14.58 -12.29 -22.86
CA SER A 17 15.95 -12.57 -22.39
C SER A 17 16.69 -11.27 -21.99
N SER A 18 16.44 -10.16 -22.72
CA SER A 18 17.04 -8.85 -22.41
C SER A 18 16.40 -8.15 -21.21
N HIS A 19 15.13 -8.42 -20.94
CA HIS A 19 14.35 -7.79 -19.86
C HIS A 19 13.42 -8.80 -19.18
N PRO A 20 13.95 -9.82 -18.48
CA PRO A 20 13.17 -10.94 -17.96
C PRO A 20 12.14 -10.52 -16.90
N GLU A 21 12.41 -9.44 -16.16
CA GLU A 21 11.49 -8.90 -15.16
C GLU A 21 10.20 -8.37 -15.80
N ARG A 22 10.33 -7.67 -16.94
CA ARG A 22 9.20 -7.08 -17.67
C ARG A 22 8.23 -8.14 -18.20
N PHE A 23 8.72 -9.33 -18.51
CA PHE A 23 7.94 -10.43 -19.06
C PHE A 23 7.50 -11.46 -18.01
N HIS A 24 7.74 -11.17 -16.74
CA HIS A 24 7.32 -12.03 -15.61
C HIS A 24 5.84 -11.88 -15.30
N GLY A 25 4.97 -11.52 -15.92
CA GLY A 25 3.54 -11.28 -15.62
C GLY A 25 3.03 -10.17 -16.52
N THR A 26 3.37 -10.28 -17.81
CA THR A 26 3.02 -9.26 -18.79
C THR A 26 1.60 -9.44 -19.29
N GLY A 27 0.90 -8.32 -19.53
CA GLY A 27 -0.34 -8.28 -20.30
C GLY A 27 -0.08 -8.49 -21.81
N PRO A 28 -1.10 -8.31 -22.66
CA PRO A 28 -0.95 -8.39 -24.11
C PRO A 28 0.13 -7.44 -24.62
N PHE A 29 1.01 -7.94 -25.49
CA PHE A 29 2.10 -7.18 -26.10
C PHE A 29 2.30 -7.53 -27.57
N ASP A 30 2.93 -6.63 -28.33
CA ASP A 30 3.34 -6.88 -29.71
C ASP A 30 4.53 -7.84 -29.72
N ILE A 31 4.38 -8.98 -30.40
CA ILE A 31 5.38 -10.04 -30.40
C ILE A 31 6.69 -9.62 -31.06
N GLN A 32 6.65 -8.76 -32.08
CA GLN A 32 7.86 -8.36 -32.80
C GLN A 32 8.71 -7.37 -32.00
N SER A 33 8.08 -6.41 -31.36
CA SER A 33 8.77 -5.37 -30.61
C SER A 33 8.88 -5.62 -29.11
N GLY A 34 8.12 -6.56 -28.56
CA GLY A 34 7.98 -6.79 -27.13
C GLY A 34 7.30 -5.63 -26.38
N ARG A 35 6.64 -4.69 -27.08
CA ARG A 35 5.99 -3.54 -26.47
C ARG A 35 4.57 -3.86 -26.01
N PRO A 36 4.13 -3.38 -24.82
CA PRO A 36 2.75 -3.55 -24.41
C PRO A 36 1.76 -2.95 -25.40
N LEU A 37 0.66 -3.64 -25.65
CA LEU A 37 -0.46 -3.15 -26.49
C LEU A 37 -1.42 -2.26 -25.68
N ALA A 38 -1.17 -2.02 -24.40
CA ALA A 38 -2.08 -1.35 -23.50
C ALA A 38 -2.30 0.12 -23.87
N ALA A 39 -3.58 0.51 -23.84
CA ALA A 39 -4.02 1.91 -23.85
C ALA A 39 -3.47 2.67 -22.63
N LYS A 40 -3.51 4.01 -22.67
CA LYS A 40 -3.19 4.85 -21.51
C LYS A 40 -4.10 4.46 -20.34
N ILE A 41 -3.53 3.79 -19.35
CA ILE A 41 -4.23 3.46 -18.09
C ILE A 41 -4.11 4.69 -17.20
N ALA A 42 -5.20 5.02 -16.48
CA ALA A 42 -5.16 6.02 -15.41
C ALA A 42 -4.04 5.71 -14.41
N PRO A 43 -3.45 6.71 -13.73
CA PRO A 43 -2.42 6.47 -12.73
C PRO A 43 -2.87 5.43 -11.71
N THR A 44 -2.00 4.45 -11.44
CA THR A 44 -2.27 3.40 -10.45
C THR A 44 -1.84 3.85 -9.05
N TYR A 45 -2.32 3.18 -8.00
CA TYR A 45 -1.81 3.39 -6.64
C TYR A 45 -0.29 3.23 -6.58
N THR A 46 0.27 2.24 -7.28
CA THR A 46 1.72 2.03 -7.39
C THR A 46 2.43 3.24 -8.03
N ASN A 47 1.81 3.93 -9.00
CA ASN A 47 2.38 5.15 -9.59
C ASN A 47 2.39 6.31 -8.58
N HIS A 48 1.31 6.50 -7.81
CA HIS A 48 1.24 7.49 -6.74
C HIS A 48 2.29 7.23 -5.67
N PHE A 49 2.41 6.00 -5.20
CA PHE A 49 3.47 5.60 -4.26
C PHE A 49 4.86 5.89 -4.80
N SER A 50 5.15 5.48 -6.05
CA SER A 50 6.46 5.68 -6.69
C SER A 50 6.84 7.17 -6.79
N SER A 51 5.87 8.03 -7.08
CA SER A 51 6.09 9.47 -7.16
C SER A 51 6.30 10.09 -5.78
N ALA A 52 5.47 9.71 -4.81
CA ALA A 52 5.51 10.24 -3.46
C ALA A 52 6.83 9.88 -2.74
N ILE A 53 7.23 8.61 -2.77
CA ILE A 53 8.47 8.18 -2.10
C ILE A 53 9.71 8.87 -2.71
N CYS A 54 9.74 9.08 -4.04
CA CYS A 54 10.82 9.81 -4.67
C CYS A 54 10.86 11.28 -4.22
N SER A 55 9.70 11.95 -4.16
CA SER A 55 9.61 13.35 -3.72
C SER A 55 10.00 13.52 -2.25
N LEU A 56 9.63 12.58 -1.38
CA LEU A 56 10.03 12.57 0.03
C LEU A 56 11.53 12.35 0.19
N ALA A 57 12.10 11.41 -0.55
CA ALA A 57 13.54 11.12 -0.52
C ALA A 57 14.42 12.26 -1.07
N GLU A 58 13.89 13.14 -1.94
CA GLU A 58 14.56 14.38 -2.36
C GLU A 58 14.75 15.35 -1.21
N LYS A 59 13.74 15.44 -0.34
CA LYS A 59 13.69 16.39 0.78
C LYS A 59 14.34 15.81 2.05
N ASN A 60 14.26 14.51 2.24
CA ASN A 60 14.75 13.83 3.44
C ASN A 60 15.73 12.69 3.08
N ARG A 61 17.00 12.90 3.38
CA ARG A 61 18.07 11.93 3.08
C ARG A 61 18.01 10.65 3.93
N LYS A 62 17.23 10.65 5.01
CA LYS A 62 17.03 9.48 5.86
C LYS A 62 16.10 8.45 5.24
N VAL A 63 15.24 8.85 4.28
CA VAL A 63 14.32 7.93 3.60
C VAL A 63 15.10 6.95 2.74
N VAL A 64 14.93 5.66 3.03
CA VAL A 64 15.50 4.54 2.27
C VAL A 64 14.39 3.59 1.84
N ALA A 65 14.56 2.93 0.70
CA ALA A 65 13.56 2.01 0.16
C ALA A 65 14.09 0.58 0.14
N ILE A 66 13.26 -0.34 0.60
CA ILE A 66 13.55 -1.78 0.65
C ILE A 66 12.48 -2.52 -0.15
N THR A 67 12.86 -3.58 -0.85
CA THR A 67 11.93 -4.54 -1.45
C THR A 67 12.51 -5.95 -1.40
N ALA A 68 11.66 -6.94 -1.63
CA ALA A 68 12.04 -8.36 -1.68
C ALA A 68 11.78 -8.92 -3.08
N ALA A 69 12.70 -8.68 -4.02
CA ALA A 69 12.63 -9.08 -5.43
C ALA A 69 11.43 -8.51 -6.23
N MET A 70 10.85 -7.38 -5.78
CA MET A 70 9.66 -6.78 -6.40
C MET A 70 9.84 -5.30 -6.82
N PRO A 71 11.00 -4.85 -7.32
CA PRO A 71 11.22 -3.42 -7.55
C PRO A 71 10.31 -2.83 -8.63
N ASP A 72 9.96 -3.62 -9.64
CA ASP A 72 9.03 -3.19 -10.70
C ASP A 72 7.59 -3.17 -10.20
N GLY A 73 7.15 -4.27 -9.61
CA GLY A 73 5.77 -4.42 -9.15
C GLY A 73 5.37 -3.49 -8.02
N THR A 74 6.30 -3.06 -7.18
CA THR A 74 6.08 -2.07 -6.11
C THR A 74 6.37 -0.63 -6.55
N GLY A 75 6.79 -0.40 -7.81
CA GLY A 75 7.07 0.93 -8.35
C GLY A 75 8.40 1.55 -7.90
N LEU A 76 9.31 0.77 -7.31
CA LEU A 76 10.59 1.27 -6.79
C LEU A 76 11.69 1.44 -7.84
N ASN A 77 11.48 1.06 -9.10
CA ASN A 77 12.46 1.23 -10.16
C ASN A 77 12.88 2.69 -10.38
N ARG A 78 11.96 3.65 -10.20
CA ARG A 78 12.28 5.08 -10.26
C ARG A 78 13.17 5.49 -9.09
N PHE A 79 12.87 5.04 -7.89
CA PHE A 79 13.67 5.29 -6.69
C PHE A 79 15.08 4.70 -6.82
N ARG A 80 15.19 3.43 -7.22
CA ARG A 80 16.46 2.73 -7.49
C ARG A 80 17.37 3.51 -8.43
N LYS A 81 16.81 4.04 -9.54
CA LYS A 81 17.58 4.84 -10.52
C LYS A 81 18.05 6.17 -9.97
N LYS A 82 17.23 6.81 -9.13
CA LYS A 82 17.49 8.16 -8.61
C LYS A 82 18.36 8.16 -7.35
N PHE A 83 18.21 7.15 -6.52
CA PHE A 83 18.87 7.04 -5.21
C PHE A 83 19.46 5.63 -5.00
N PRO A 84 20.41 5.19 -5.84
CA PRO A 84 20.93 3.81 -5.79
C PRO A 84 21.53 3.44 -4.43
N GLU A 85 22.18 4.39 -3.72
CA GLU A 85 22.79 4.18 -2.39
C GLU A 85 21.77 4.06 -1.25
N ARG A 86 20.48 4.29 -1.54
CA ARG A 86 19.38 4.25 -0.57
C ARG A 86 18.30 3.27 -0.97
N PHE A 87 18.60 2.40 -1.92
CA PHE A 87 17.72 1.34 -2.39
C PHE A 87 18.32 -0.02 -2.09
N PHE A 88 17.51 -0.91 -1.50
CA PHE A 88 17.93 -2.25 -1.14
C PHE A 88 16.91 -3.27 -1.65
N ASP A 89 17.39 -4.23 -2.44
CA ASP A 89 16.63 -5.40 -2.84
C ASP A 89 17.27 -6.63 -2.18
N VAL A 90 16.56 -7.22 -1.23
CA VAL A 90 17.07 -8.34 -0.44
C VAL A 90 16.82 -9.70 -1.09
N GLY A 91 16.30 -9.73 -2.32
CA GLY A 91 15.84 -10.97 -2.94
C GLY A 91 14.52 -11.45 -2.34
N ILE A 92 14.15 -12.72 -2.58
CA ILE A 92 12.93 -13.33 -2.04
C ILE A 92 13.18 -13.72 -0.57
N ALA A 93 13.19 -12.71 0.31
CA ALA A 93 13.50 -12.87 1.72
C ALA A 93 12.78 -11.78 2.56
N GLU A 94 11.46 -11.87 2.64
CA GLU A 94 10.61 -10.87 3.28
C GLU A 94 10.91 -10.75 4.78
N GLU A 95 11.20 -11.85 5.46
CA GLU A 95 11.60 -11.88 6.88
C GLU A 95 12.90 -11.06 7.09
N HIS A 96 13.89 -11.29 6.23
CA HIS A 96 15.15 -10.53 6.27
C HIS A 96 14.90 -9.05 5.99
N ALA A 97 14.02 -8.71 5.05
CA ALA A 97 13.68 -7.32 4.73
C ALA A 97 13.16 -6.57 5.96
N VAL A 98 12.31 -7.21 6.77
CA VAL A 98 11.76 -6.61 7.99
C VAL A 98 12.85 -6.39 9.04
N THR A 99 13.66 -7.42 9.34
CA THR A 99 14.77 -7.31 10.30
C THR A 99 15.82 -6.29 9.84
N PHE A 100 16.11 -6.25 8.54
CA PHE A 100 17.02 -5.26 7.94
C PHE A 100 16.45 -3.83 8.08
N ALA A 101 15.14 -3.64 7.86
CA ALA A 101 14.46 -2.36 8.09
C ALA A 101 14.57 -1.93 9.56
N ALA A 102 14.38 -2.85 10.51
CA ALA A 102 14.56 -2.57 11.94
C ALA A 102 15.98 -2.07 12.24
N GLY A 103 17.00 -2.72 11.69
CA GLY A 103 18.40 -2.29 11.85
C GLY A 103 18.67 -0.90 11.27
N LEU A 104 18.11 -0.58 10.11
CA LEU A 104 18.21 0.76 9.50
C LEU A 104 17.51 1.83 10.34
N ALA A 105 16.34 1.53 10.92
CA ALA A 105 15.62 2.43 11.81
C ALA A 105 16.42 2.71 13.09
N LEU A 106 17.03 1.70 13.69
CA LEU A 106 17.96 1.86 14.82
C LEU A 106 19.18 2.73 14.46
N GLY A 107 19.63 2.66 13.20
CA GLY A 107 20.68 3.54 12.66
C GLY A 107 20.21 4.96 12.33
N GLY A 108 18.95 5.34 12.65
CA GLY A 108 18.39 6.67 12.44
C GLY A 108 17.90 6.95 11.02
N MET A 109 17.74 5.92 10.19
CA MET A 109 17.10 6.01 8.88
C MET A 109 15.58 5.87 8.98
N ILE A 110 14.87 6.21 7.93
CA ILE A 110 13.42 6.01 7.78
C ILE A 110 13.20 4.99 6.67
N PRO A 111 13.21 3.69 6.98
CA PRO A 111 13.03 2.64 5.99
C PRO A 111 11.56 2.51 5.56
N VAL A 112 11.35 2.49 4.25
CA VAL A 112 10.08 2.19 3.60
C VAL A 112 10.21 0.82 2.93
N PHE A 113 9.61 -0.20 3.51
CA PHE A 113 9.57 -1.54 2.93
C PHE A 113 8.33 -1.69 2.04
N ALA A 114 8.54 -1.72 0.72
CA ALA A 114 7.49 -1.91 -0.26
C ALA A 114 7.38 -3.40 -0.64
N VAL A 115 6.20 -3.97 -0.41
CA VAL A 115 5.96 -5.41 -0.49
C VAL A 115 4.51 -5.69 -0.87
N TYR A 116 4.24 -6.84 -1.49
CA TYR A 116 2.86 -7.30 -1.70
C TYR A 116 2.25 -7.83 -0.41
N SER A 117 0.97 -7.53 -0.20
CA SER A 117 0.24 -7.91 1.00
C SER A 117 0.33 -9.41 1.32
N SER A 118 0.13 -10.29 0.32
CA SER A 118 0.24 -11.73 0.51
C SER A 118 1.66 -12.21 0.87
N PHE A 119 2.69 -11.51 0.42
CA PHE A 119 4.09 -11.89 0.68
C PHE A 119 4.58 -11.39 2.04
N LEU A 120 4.05 -10.26 2.51
CA LEU A 120 4.36 -9.74 3.84
C LEU A 120 3.97 -10.72 4.97
N GLN A 121 3.05 -11.65 4.71
CA GLN A 121 2.68 -12.71 5.68
C GLN A 121 3.88 -13.51 6.17
N ARG A 122 4.94 -13.65 5.36
CA ARG A 122 6.18 -14.35 5.77
C ARG A 122 6.92 -13.64 6.90
N GLY A 123 6.80 -12.33 6.98
CA GLY A 123 7.51 -11.50 7.96
C GLY A 123 6.70 -11.10 9.20
N ILE A 124 5.55 -11.73 9.49
CA ILE A 124 4.68 -11.33 10.61
C ILE A 124 5.42 -11.38 11.95
N ASP A 125 6.19 -12.41 12.19
CA ASP A 125 6.97 -12.56 13.43
C ASP A 125 8.00 -11.44 13.58
N GLN A 126 8.75 -11.14 12.53
CA GLN A 126 9.75 -10.07 12.52
C GLN A 126 9.10 -8.69 12.66
N ILE A 127 7.92 -8.45 12.07
CA ILE A 127 7.16 -7.21 12.27
C ILE A 127 6.83 -7.03 13.74
N LEU A 128 6.34 -8.07 14.39
CA LEU A 128 5.98 -8.04 15.81
C LEU A 128 7.22 -7.88 16.68
N HIS A 129 8.21 -8.75 16.51
CA HIS A 129 9.36 -8.89 17.41
C HIS A 129 10.45 -7.84 17.16
N ASP A 130 10.87 -7.67 15.90
CA ASP A 130 12.03 -6.84 15.58
C ASP A 130 11.65 -5.36 15.44
N VAL A 131 10.42 -5.06 15.01
CA VAL A 131 9.97 -3.69 14.73
C VAL A 131 9.04 -3.16 15.81
N CYS A 132 7.90 -3.82 16.03
CA CYS A 132 6.83 -3.24 16.86
C CYS A 132 7.10 -3.32 18.36
N MET A 133 7.76 -4.37 18.86
CA MET A 133 8.18 -4.44 20.26
C MET A 133 9.15 -3.33 20.65
N GLN A 134 9.96 -2.88 19.69
CA GLN A 134 10.94 -1.82 19.90
C GLN A 134 10.40 -0.44 19.48
N ASP A 135 9.14 -0.37 19.03
CA ASP A 135 8.48 0.85 18.55
C ASP A 135 9.29 1.61 17.48
N LEU A 136 9.91 0.88 16.55
CA LEU A 136 10.81 1.43 15.54
C LEU A 136 10.04 2.08 14.39
N HIS A 137 10.52 3.22 13.93
CA HIS A 137 9.96 3.93 12.78
C HIS A 137 10.26 3.20 11.46
N VAL A 138 9.48 2.18 11.16
CA VAL A 138 9.48 1.43 9.90
C VAL A 138 8.14 1.61 9.20
N ILE A 139 8.19 1.96 7.92
CA ILE A 139 7.00 2.19 7.09
C ILE A 139 6.82 0.98 6.16
N PHE A 140 5.72 0.26 6.31
CA PHE A 140 5.32 -0.84 5.43
C PHE A 140 4.38 -0.31 4.35
N ALA A 141 4.87 -0.15 3.11
CA ALA A 141 4.06 0.20 1.95
C ALA A 141 3.53 -1.09 1.30
N ILE A 142 2.29 -1.43 1.61
CA ILE A 142 1.70 -2.73 1.30
C ILE A 142 0.84 -2.62 0.04
N ASP A 143 1.41 -3.02 -1.08
CA ASP A 143 0.74 -3.08 -2.39
C ASP A 143 -0.07 -4.39 -2.53
N ARG A 144 -1.03 -4.47 -3.43
CA ARG A 144 -1.90 -5.63 -3.68
C ARG A 144 -2.75 -6.03 -2.48
N ALA A 145 -3.19 -5.08 -1.67
CA ALA A 145 -4.11 -5.35 -0.59
C ALA A 145 -5.52 -5.68 -1.13
N GLY A 146 -6.14 -6.72 -0.58
CA GLY A 146 -7.42 -7.23 -1.05
C GLY A 146 -7.29 -8.18 -2.26
N PHE A 147 -8.35 -8.25 -3.07
CA PHE A 147 -8.38 -9.09 -4.26
C PHE A 147 -7.60 -8.45 -5.41
N VAL A 148 -6.81 -9.25 -6.15
CA VAL A 148 -5.89 -8.78 -7.19
C VAL A 148 -6.25 -9.28 -8.60
N GLY A 149 -7.39 -9.93 -8.76
CA GLY A 149 -7.89 -10.37 -10.08
C GLY A 149 -6.96 -11.35 -10.80
N ALA A 150 -6.42 -10.92 -11.92
CA ALA A 150 -5.61 -11.76 -12.81
C ALA A 150 -4.30 -12.30 -12.19
N ASP A 151 -3.81 -11.76 -11.09
CA ASP A 151 -2.64 -12.30 -10.39
C ASP A 151 -2.94 -13.64 -9.68
N GLY A 152 -4.22 -13.97 -9.52
CA GLY A 152 -4.69 -15.24 -8.99
C GLY A 152 -4.69 -15.31 -7.45
N GLU A 153 -5.16 -16.45 -6.95
CA GLU A 153 -5.43 -16.69 -5.53
C GLU A 153 -4.20 -16.55 -4.63
N THR A 154 -3.01 -16.91 -5.13
CA THR A 154 -1.76 -16.85 -4.37
C THR A 154 -1.28 -15.43 -4.09
N HIS A 155 -1.88 -14.43 -4.73
CA HIS A 155 -1.53 -13.02 -4.60
C HIS A 155 -2.59 -12.19 -3.87
N HIS A 156 -3.76 -12.77 -3.51
CA HIS A 156 -4.79 -12.06 -2.76
C HIS A 156 -4.30 -11.65 -1.37
N GLY A 157 -4.33 -10.36 -1.10
CA GLY A 157 -3.91 -9.75 0.16
C GLY A 157 -5.08 -9.54 1.12
N CYS A 158 -5.78 -10.61 1.52
CA CYS A 158 -7.03 -10.53 2.29
C CYS A 158 -6.81 -10.51 3.81
N PHE A 159 -5.60 -10.83 4.30
CA PHE A 159 -5.35 -11.03 5.71
C PHE A 159 -4.57 -9.90 6.40
N ASP A 160 -4.08 -8.93 5.64
CA ASP A 160 -3.23 -7.84 6.13
C ASP A 160 -3.89 -7.04 7.26
N LEU A 161 -5.16 -6.67 7.12
CA LEU A 161 -5.89 -5.96 8.17
C LEU A 161 -5.98 -6.75 9.47
N SER A 162 -6.20 -8.08 9.37
CA SER A 162 -6.35 -8.94 10.54
C SER A 162 -5.04 -9.03 11.33
N TYR A 163 -3.94 -9.44 10.71
CA TYR A 163 -2.70 -9.63 11.44
C TYR A 163 -2.02 -8.31 11.85
N LEU A 164 -2.09 -7.26 11.03
CA LEU A 164 -1.52 -5.96 11.39
C LEU A 164 -2.29 -5.30 12.55
N SER A 165 -3.61 -5.46 12.61
CA SER A 165 -4.42 -4.88 13.68
C SER A 165 -4.15 -5.51 15.05
N MET A 166 -3.77 -6.79 15.10
CA MET A 166 -3.45 -7.45 16.37
C MET A 166 -2.06 -7.12 16.91
N ILE A 167 -1.12 -6.63 16.05
CA ILE A 167 0.26 -6.34 16.48
C ILE A 167 0.29 -5.03 17.29
N PRO A 168 0.81 -5.02 18.54
CA PRO A 168 0.95 -3.80 19.34
C PRO A 168 1.77 -2.71 18.64
N ASN A 169 1.54 -1.45 18.97
CA ASN A 169 2.23 -0.25 18.45
C ASN A 169 2.06 0.00 16.94
N MET A 170 1.61 -0.96 16.15
CA MET A 170 1.41 -0.79 14.72
C MET A 170 0.30 0.21 14.41
N THR A 171 0.59 1.25 13.64
CA THR A 171 -0.42 2.11 12.99
C THR A 171 -0.81 1.52 11.65
N VAL A 172 -2.11 1.41 11.35
CA VAL A 172 -2.60 0.83 10.09
C VAL A 172 -3.49 1.83 9.37
N MET A 173 -3.08 2.23 8.17
CA MET A 173 -3.77 3.20 7.31
C MET A 173 -4.21 2.58 5.99
N ALA A 174 -5.34 3.05 5.46
CA ALA A 174 -5.91 2.60 4.19
C ALA A 174 -6.45 3.81 3.38
N PRO A 175 -5.74 4.25 2.33
CA PRO A 175 -6.13 5.42 1.54
C PRO A 175 -7.33 5.14 0.63
N LYS A 176 -8.26 6.08 0.53
CA LYS A 176 -9.42 6.00 -0.37
C LYS A 176 -9.05 6.18 -1.84
N ASN A 177 -8.00 6.97 -2.13
CA ASN A 177 -7.56 7.29 -3.49
C ASN A 177 -6.04 7.50 -3.56
N GLY A 178 -5.50 7.78 -4.75
CA GLY A 178 -4.06 7.96 -4.95
C GLY A 178 -3.49 9.17 -4.21
N LYS A 179 -4.23 10.26 -4.13
CA LYS A 179 -3.80 11.47 -3.43
C LYS A 179 -3.71 11.25 -1.91
N GLU A 180 -4.69 10.57 -1.33
CA GLU A 180 -4.63 10.22 0.09
C GLU A 180 -3.49 9.26 0.41
N LEU A 181 -3.11 8.36 -0.53
CA LEU A 181 -1.91 7.54 -0.40
C LEU A 181 -0.64 8.39 -0.30
N GLU A 182 -0.50 9.39 -1.18
CA GLU A 182 0.66 10.31 -1.15
C GLU A 182 0.75 11.06 0.19
N GLU A 183 -0.39 11.47 0.73
CA GLU A 183 -0.48 12.17 2.02
C GLU A 183 -0.22 11.25 3.20
N MET A 184 -0.75 10.03 3.18
CA MET A 184 -0.47 9.04 4.21
C MET A 184 1.02 8.69 4.24
N LEU A 185 1.68 8.58 3.09
CA LEU A 185 3.11 8.35 3.04
C LEU A 185 3.91 9.55 3.57
N LYS A 186 3.48 10.77 3.22
CA LYS A 186 4.08 11.99 3.77
C LYS A 186 3.90 12.07 5.28
N PHE A 187 2.68 11.83 5.78
CA PHE A 187 2.37 11.80 7.20
C PHE A 187 3.21 10.77 7.95
N ALA A 188 3.38 9.56 7.36
CA ALA A 188 4.20 8.50 7.94
C ALA A 188 5.69 8.89 8.04
N VAL A 189 6.23 9.61 7.05
CA VAL A 189 7.64 10.03 7.03
C VAL A 189 7.91 11.25 7.92
N GLU A 190 6.96 12.20 7.98
CA GLU A 190 7.19 13.53 8.61
C GLU A 190 6.60 13.66 10.02
N GLU A 191 5.56 12.89 10.36
CA GLU A 191 4.79 13.09 11.59
C GLU A 191 4.71 11.86 12.50
N LEU A 192 5.12 10.66 12.03
CA LEU A 192 5.15 9.46 12.86
C LEU A 192 6.57 9.13 13.31
N ASP A 193 6.68 8.56 14.50
CA ASP A 193 7.94 8.09 15.07
C ASP A 193 7.97 6.55 15.26
N GLY A 194 6.80 5.90 15.21
CA GLY A 194 6.63 4.45 15.38
C GLY A 194 6.31 3.69 14.09
N PRO A 195 6.09 2.37 14.18
CA PRO A 195 5.81 1.52 13.03
C PRO A 195 4.45 1.81 12.41
N CYS A 196 4.42 1.87 11.08
CA CYS A 196 3.15 2.04 10.38
C CYS A 196 3.05 1.24 9.09
N ALA A 197 1.83 0.84 8.76
CA ALA A 197 1.47 0.14 7.54
C ALA A 197 0.46 0.99 6.75
N ILE A 198 0.76 1.22 5.46
CA ILE A 198 -0.15 1.87 4.52
C ILE A 198 -0.50 0.81 3.47
N ARG A 199 -1.75 0.36 3.46
CA ARG A 199 -2.17 -0.72 2.56
C ARG A 199 -3.08 -0.20 1.44
N TYR A 200 -2.78 -0.55 0.20
CA TYR A 200 -3.50 -0.09 -0.99
C TYR A 200 -3.63 -1.19 -2.05
N PRO A 201 -4.70 -1.14 -2.89
CA PRO A 201 -4.97 -2.19 -3.86
C PRO A 201 -4.11 -2.08 -5.10
N LYS A 202 -4.06 -3.15 -5.88
CA LYS A 202 -3.56 -3.15 -7.25
C LYS A 202 -4.53 -2.43 -8.19
N GLY A 203 -4.00 -1.71 -9.16
CA GLY A 203 -4.78 -1.15 -10.26
C GLY A 203 -4.93 0.36 -10.25
N PRO A 204 -5.83 0.90 -11.09
CA PRO A 204 -6.07 2.34 -11.18
C PRO A 204 -6.46 2.92 -9.83
N ALA A 205 -5.87 4.07 -9.50
CA ALA A 205 -6.28 4.82 -8.33
C ALA A 205 -7.65 5.45 -8.60
N CYS A 206 -8.52 5.43 -7.59
CA CYS A 206 -9.78 6.14 -7.66
C CYS A 206 -9.49 7.64 -7.76
N THR A 207 -10.12 8.30 -8.72
CA THR A 207 -10.06 9.76 -8.92
C THR A 207 -11.28 10.47 -8.29
N ASP A 208 -12.30 9.69 -7.94
CA ASP A 208 -13.46 10.23 -7.26
C ASP A 208 -13.06 10.76 -5.89
N MET A 209 -13.70 11.81 -5.43
CA MET A 209 -13.46 12.43 -4.12
C MET A 209 -12.06 13.03 -3.90
N GLU A 210 -11.32 13.36 -4.94
CA GLU A 210 -10.03 14.07 -4.79
C GLU A 210 -10.19 15.42 -4.10
N GLU A 211 -11.35 16.06 -4.28
CA GLU A 211 -11.69 17.34 -3.66
C GLU A 211 -12.16 17.19 -2.19
N CYS A 212 -12.59 16.00 -1.78
CA CYS A 212 -12.98 15.70 -0.40
C CYS A 212 -11.74 15.45 0.45
N HIS A 213 -11.24 16.52 1.10
CA HIS A 213 -9.88 16.48 1.59
C HIS A 213 -9.74 17.27 2.90
N LYS A 214 -9.63 16.53 4.00
CA LYS A 214 -9.27 17.08 5.29
C LYS A 214 -7.87 16.63 5.66
N PRO A 215 -7.03 17.48 6.30
CA PRO A 215 -5.71 17.09 6.77
C PRO A 215 -5.76 15.81 7.60
N LEU A 216 -4.75 14.96 7.44
CA LEU A 216 -4.61 13.77 8.26
C LEU A 216 -4.32 14.16 9.71
N LYS A 217 -4.91 13.42 10.62
CA LYS A 217 -4.60 13.47 12.06
C LYS A 217 -4.61 12.06 12.60
N MET A 218 -3.65 11.70 13.42
CA MET A 218 -3.52 10.35 13.98
C MET A 218 -4.85 9.84 14.54
N GLY A 219 -5.27 8.66 14.07
CA GLY A 219 -6.46 7.97 14.52
C GLY A 219 -7.78 8.71 14.24
N ARG A 220 -7.83 9.65 13.28
CA ARG A 220 -9.05 10.39 12.94
C ARG A 220 -9.59 9.99 11.58
N SER A 221 -10.86 9.66 11.58
CA SER A 221 -11.67 9.42 10.39
C SER A 221 -12.12 10.75 9.76
N GLU A 222 -12.51 10.69 8.49
CA GLU A 222 -13.07 11.82 7.77
C GLU A 222 -14.57 11.62 7.55
N VAL A 223 -15.39 12.45 8.15
CA VAL A 223 -16.83 12.52 7.82
C VAL A 223 -16.95 13.28 6.51
N ILE A 224 -17.32 12.56 5.44
CA ILE A 224 -17.51 13.11 4.08
C ILE A 224 -18.89 13.78 3.99
N THR A 225 -19.93 13.07 4.40
CA THR A 225 -21.28 13.60 4.44
C THR A 225 -21.93 13.32 5.80
N PRO A 226 -22.45 14.31 6.50
CA PRO A 226 -23.17 14.09 7.75
C PRO A 226 -24.61 13.60 7.49
N GLY A 227 -25.11 12.76 8.38
CA GLY A 227 -26.49 12.23 8.41
C GLY A 227 -26.92 11.93 9.84
N SER A 228 -27.94 11.08 10.02
CA SER A 228 -28.52 10.84 11.35
C SER A 228 -29.27 9.51 11.53
N GLU A 229 -29.32 8.62 10.54
CA GLU A 229 -30.14 7.39 10.63
C GLU A 229 -29.34 6.14 10.32
N ILE A 230 -28.36 6.24 9.41
CA ILE A 230 -27.47 5.16 9.02
C ILE A 230 -26.06 5.71 8.95
N ALA A 231 -25.07 4.99 9.50
CA ALA A 231 -23.67 5.30 9.32
C ALA A 231 -23.02 4.30 8.36
N VAL A 232 -22.48 4.79 7.24
CA VAL A 232 -21.74 4.00 6.26
C VAL A 232 -20.26 4.31 6.38
N LEU A 233 -19.47 3.33 6.81
CA LEU A 233 -18.05 3.48 7.06
C LEU A 233 -17.25 2.70 6.01
N GLY A 234 -16.50 3.43 5.18
CA GLY A 234 -15.64 2.85 4.15
C GLY A 234 -14.17 2.80 4.59
N VAL A 235 -13.48 1.73 4.20
CA VAL A 235 -12.03 1.54 4.44
C VAL A 235 -11.30 1.44 3.12
N GLY A 236 -10.33 2.31 2.89
CA GLY A 236 -9.48 2.28 1.70
C GLY A 236 -10.29 2.37 0.41
N SER A 237 -9.98 1.53 -0.57
CA SER A 237 -10.67 1.52 -1.88
C SER A 237 -12.18 1.26 -1.82
N MET A 238 -12.68 0.68 -0.71
CA MET A 238 -14.12 0.47 -0.53
C MET A 238 -14.89 1.78 -0.26
N VAL A 239 -14.20 2.88 0.02
CA VAL A 239 -14.84 4.20 0.20
C VAL A 239 -15.60 4.62 -1.06
N SER A 240 -15.10 4.33 -2.26
CA SER A 240 -15.81 4.61 -3.52
C SER A 240 -17.10 3.79 -3.69
N VAL A 241 -17.12 2.56 -3.18
CA VAL A 241 -18.33 1.73 -3.15
C VAL A 241 -19.34 2.28 -2.13
N CYS A 242 -18.83 2.66 -0.94
CA CYS A 242 -19.67 3.28 0.09
C CYS A 242 -20.29 4.61 -0.37
N GLN A 243 -19.59 5.38 -1.19
CA GLN A 243 -20.13 6.59 -1.81
C GLN A 243 -21.39 6.26 -2.64
N LYS A 244 -21.28 5.30 -3.55
CA LYS A 244 -22.41 4.87 -4.39
C LYS A 244 -23.58 4.37 -3.55
N ILE A 245 -23.32 3.61 -2.49
CA ILE A 245 -24.35 3.17 -1.55
C ILE A 245 -25.06 4.38 -0.91
N CYS A 246 -24.31 5.39 -0.47
CA CYS A 246 -24.90 6.60 0.13
C CYS A 246 -25.70 7.41 -0.89
N GLU A 247 -25.26 7.46 -2.15
CA GLU A 247 -26.01 8.10 -3.24
C GLU A 247 -27.34 7.37 -3.49
N GLU A 248 -27.33 6.03 -3.58
CA GLU A 248 -28.55 5.22 -3.72
C GLU A 248 -29.51 5.40 -2.54
N ILE A 249 -29.01 5.37 -1.30
CA ILE A 249 -29.81 5.61 -0.10
C ILE A 249 -30.48 6.98 -0.16
N ARG A 250 -29.77 8.01 -0.59
CA ARG A 250 -30.27 9.38 -0.71
C ARG A 250 -31.32 9.49 -1.84
N ASP A 251 -31.01 8.99 -3.04
CA ASP A 251 -31.77 9.16 -4.24
C ASP A 251 -33.14 8.42 -4.14
N HIS A 252 -33.14 7.26 -3.46
CA HIS A 252 -34.35 6.52 -3.13
C HIS A 252 -35.02 6.98 -1.81
N ARG A 253 -34.52 8.02 -1.17
CA ARG A 253 -35.07 8.58 0.10
C ARG A 253 -35.25 7.53 1.21
N ILE A 254 -34.30 6.57 1.29
CA ILE A 254 -34.36 5.48 2.27
C ILE A 254 -34.02 6.01 3.67
N ALA A 255 -32.94 6.79 3.80
CA ALA A 255 -32.48 7.32 5.06
C ALA A 255 -31.51 8.49 4.85
N ARG A 256 -31.17 9.21 5.93
CA ARG A 256 -30.10 10.20 5.96
C ARG A 256 -28.82 9.54 6.44
N ALA A 257 -27.98 9.11 5.49
CA ALA A 257 -26.77 8.41 5.81
C ALA A 257 -25.61 9.36 6.18
N THR A 258 -24.89 9.06 7.28
CA THR A 258 -23.56 9.61 7.52
C THR A 258 -22.55 8.77 6.75
N PHE A 259 -21.76 9.41 5.88
CA PHE A 259 -20.71 8.75 5.12
C PHE A 259 -19.32 9.08 5.67
N VAL A 260 -18.55 8.05 6.01
CA VAL A 260 -17.25 8.17 6.68
C VAL A 260 -16.17 7.42 5.92
N ASN A 261 -15.04 8.08 5.67
CA ASN A 261 -13.77 7.46 5.30
C ASN A 261 -12.98 7.17 6.59
N VAL A 262 -12.77 5.90 6.89
CA VAL A 262 -12.14 5.46 8.16
C VAL A 262 -10.66 5.87 8.24
N ARG A 263 -9.93 5.89 7.15
CA ARG A 263 -8.50 6.25 7.06
C ARG A 263 -7.57 5.38 7.91
N PHE A 264 -7.78 5.39 9.24
CA PHE A 264 -7.00 4.63 10.22
C PHE A 264 -7.81 3.42 10.68
N VAL A 265 -7.34 2.22 10.36
CA VAL A 265 -7.90 0.97 10.89
C VAL A 265 -7.37 0.74 12.31
N LYS A 266 -6.16 1.24 12.57
CA LYS A 266 -5.54 1.27 13.89
C LYS A 266 -4.63 2.50 14.03
N PRO A 267 -4.84 3.33 15.09
CA PRO A 267 -5.98 3.29 15.99
C PRO A 267 -7.29 3.74 15.32
N LEU A 268 -8.42 3.17 15.75
CA LEU A 268 -9.73 3.60 15.29
C LEU A 268 -10.14 4.93 15.95
N ASP A 269 -10.95 5.72 15.25
CA ASP A 269 -11.59 6.95 15.80
C ASP A 269 -12.77 6.56 16.70
N THR A 270 -12.47 6.06 17.90
CA THR A 270 -13.48 5.63 18.88
C THR A 270 -14.43 6.76 19.24
N GLY A 271 -13.91 8.01 19.35
CA GLY A 271 -14.75 9.16 19.65
C GLY A 271 -15.76 9.49 18.54
N LEU A 272 -15.45 9.19 17.26
CA LEU A 272 -16.45 9.28 16.19
C LEU A 272 -17.44 8.12 16.29
N LEU A 273 -16.96 6.88 16.51
CA LEU A 273 -17.82 5.70 16.62
C LEU A 273 -18.82 5.85 17.76
N ASP A 274 -18.41 6.35 18.92
CA ASP A 274 -19.28 6.63 20.05
C ASP A 274 -20.39 7.64 19.67
N ARG A 275 -20.04 8.73 18.98
CA ARG A 275 -21.05 9.69 18.51
C ARG A 275 -22.00 9.11 17.48
N LEU A 276 -21.52 8.28 16.56
CA LEU A 276 -22.37 7.62 15.56
C LEU A 276 -23.33 6.65 16.23
N SER A 277 -22.86 5.84 17.20
CA SER A 277 -23.71 4.87 17.91
C SER A 277 -24.87 5.52 18.71
N GLN A 278 -24.72 6.79 19.10
CA GLN A 278 -25.75 7.54 19.84
C GLN A 278 -26.79 8.19 18.92
N ASN A 279 -26.44 8.43 17.66
CA ASN A 279 -27.25 9.24 16.74
C ASN A 279 -27.74 8.48 15.51
N HIS A 280 -27.40 7.19 15.39
CA HIS A 280 -27.74 6.33 14.23
C HIS A 280 -28.35 4.97 14.72
#